data_6a23a77b40d022a8e0645fc6a5bbdcaa
#
_entry.id   6a23a77b40d022a8e0645fc6a5bbdcaa
#
_cell.length_a   1.000
_cell.length_b   1.000
_cell.length_c   1.000
_cell.angle_alpha   90.00
_cell.angle_beta   90.00
_cell.angle_gamma   90.00
#
_symmetry.space_group_name_H-M   'P 1'
#
loop_
_entity.id
_entity.type
_entity.pdbx_description
1 polymer ?
#
loop_
_entity_poly.entity_id
_entity_poly.type
_entity_poly.pdbx_seq_one_letter_code
_entity_poly.pdbx_strand_id
1 'polypeptide(L)'
;MNSPETPEVNPQVSLEPQTPLPEGGPAPEPAEPKRSSHGEGLWETVRSLLLVVVGVFCIRTFIAEATVIPTGSMENTILIGDHVFLNKLLYGPRLPYTSLRIPPLRQVRRQDIVAFHYPRNPSVMFVKRVIGVGGDVVRIDNKKVFVNGRPLYEPYIEPQSNVFYPLRDGFPPPISQIDTLPASWGLDPAWAREMPNFIRDDGLHVPQGYLFVMGDNRDNSLDSRFWGFVPIDYVVGEPLFVYWSYDAPSTDWQDDDLLARLRFDGSIVWNFFKKTRWSRMGKSF
;
A
#
# COMPACT_ATOMS: atom_id res chain seq x y z
N MET A 1 92.98 -18.30 -1.45
CA MET A 1 94.09 -17.32 -1.33
C MET A 1 93.54 -16.14 -0.59
N ASN A 2 94.24 -15.83 0.48
CA ASN A 2 94.10 -14.70 1.41
C ASN A 2 93.10 -14.82 2.56
N SER A 3 93.74 -15.16 3.64
CA SER A 3 93.32 -15.17 5.04
C SER A 3 93.37 -13.72 5.68
N PRO A 4 93.07 -13.58 6.91
CA PRO A 4 92.17 -12.62 7.51
C PRO A 4 93.00 -11.49 8.26
N GLU A 5 92.36 -10.39 8.52
CA GLU A 5 92.88 -9.42 9.48
C GLU A 5 91.87 -9.13 10.56
N THR A 6 92.35 -9.32 11.79
CA THR A 6 91.67 -8.97 13.04
C THR A 6 91.91 -7.49 13.35
N PRO A 7 90.94 -6.74 13.88
CA PRO A 7 91.29 -5.45 14.49
C PRO A 7 91.28 -5.47 15.99
N GLU A 8 92.20 -4.65 16.49
CA GLU A 8 92.61 -4.35 17.80
C GLU A 8 91.55 -3.95 18.83
N VAL A 9 91.77 -4.36 20.03
CA VAL A 9 91.09 -3.98 21.28
C VAL A 9 91.60 -2.63 21.76
N ASN A 10 90.72 -1.69 21.95
CA ASN A 10 91.00 -0.43 22.66
C ASN A 10 90.28 -0.39 24.02
N PRO A 11 90.97 -0.40 25.17
CA PRO A 11 90.37 -0.31 26.49
C PRO A 11 90.37 1.12 26.99
N GLN A 12 89.25 1.83 26.91
CA GLN A 12 88.98 2.95 27.80
C GLN A 12 87.56 2.97 28.24
N VAL A 13 87.23 2.34 29.35
CA VAL A 13 85.98 2.45 30.06
C VAL A 13 86.08 3.60 31.01
N SER A 14 85.47 4.70 30.74
CA SER A 14 85.22 5.77 31.72
C SER A 14 83.97 5.40 32.52
N LEU A 15 84.10 5.23 33.80
CA LEU A 15 83.06 5.05 34.79
C LEU A 15 82.33 6.40 35.01
N GLU A 16 81.13 6.57 34.45
CA GLU A 16 80.26 7.63 34.90
C GLU A 16 79.51 7.23 36.18
N PRO A 17 79.20 8.14 37.08
CA PRO A 17 78.53 7.84 38.35
C PRO A 17 77.02 7.53 38.08
N GLN A 18 76.58 6.41 38.62
CA GLN A 18 75.22 5.97 38.59
C GLN A 18 74.27 6.93 39.35
N THR A 19 73.34 7.53 38.68
CA THR A 19 72.23 8.28 39.27
C THR A 19 71.34 7.31 40.05
N PRO A 20 70.86 7.61 41.27
CA PRO A 20 69.94 6.73 41.99
C PRO A 20 68.57 6.66 41.28
N LEU A 21 68.02 5.47 41.20
CA LEU A 21 66.68 5.19 40.70
C LEU A 21 65.67 5.94 41.58
N PRO A 22 64.61 6.52 40.95
CA PRO A 22 63.55 7.15 41.73
C PRO A 22 62.77 6.07 42.49
N GLU A 23 62.52 6.31 43.75
CA GLU A 23 61.68 5.50 44.63
C GLU A 23 60.30 5.34 44.06
N GLY A 24 59.82 4.09 44.10
CA GLY A 24 58.50 3.72 43.52
C GLY A 24 57.42 4.53 44.18
N GLY A 25 56.70 5.29 43.31
CA GLY A 25 55.42 5.85 43.65
C GLY A 25 54.37 4.71 43.87
N PRO A 26 53.29 4.99 44.62
CA PRO A 26 52.31 3.97 44.94
C PRO A 26 51.74 3.35 43.66
N ALA A 27 51.63 2.03 43.67
CA ALA A 27 51.04 1.26 42.56
C ALA A 27 49.62 1.83 42.18
N PRO A 28 49.33 1.93 40.93
CA PRO A 28 47.96 2.37 40.53
C PRO A 28 46.95 1.41 41.15
N GLU A 29 46.02 2.00 41.88
CA GLU A 29 44.87 1.31 42.47
C GLU A 29 44.14 0.52 41.39
N PRO A 30 43.76 -0.75 41.60
CA PRO A 30 43.04 -1.52 40.59
C PRO A 30 41.74 -0.80 40.25
N ALA A 31 41.57 -0.44 38.99
CA ALA A 31 40.32 0.14 38.52
C ALA A 31 39.15 -0.78 38.89
N GLU A 32 38.26 -0.30 39.76
CA GLU A 32 37.04 -1.02 40.11
C GLU A 32 36.29 -1.40 38.81
N PRO A 33 35.85 -2.66 38.67
CA PRO A 33 35.06 -3.03 37.51
C PRO A 33 33.74 -2.23 37.57
N LYS A 34 33.52 -1.38 36.57
CA LYS A 34 32.24 -0.69 36.40
C LYS A 34 31.16 -1.76 36.44
N ARG A 35 30.43 -1.84 37.55
CA ARG A 35 29.21 -2.65 37.66
C ARG A 35 28.26 -2.16 36.59
N SER A 36 28.14 -2.91 35.49
CA SER A 36 27.05 -2.75 34.54
C SER A 36 25.77 -3.02 35.31
N SER A 37 24.98 -1.98 35.57
CA SER A 37 23.70 -2.12 36.22
C SER A 37 22.80 -2.86 35.22
N HIS A 38 22.53 -4.14 35.47
CA HIS A 38 21.63 -4.97 34.65
C HIS A 38 20.25 -4.34 34.47
N GLY A 39 19.86 -3.41 35.35
CA GLY A 39 18.60 -2.67 35.28
C GLY A 39 18.58 -1.55 34.24
N GLU A 40 19.71 -0.87 34.02
CA GLU A 40 19.81 0.22 33.04
C GLU A 40 19.74 -0.33 31.60
N GLY A 41 20.44 -1.43 31.32
CA GLY A 41 20.37 -2.09 29.99
C GLY A 41 18.99 -2.66 29.66
N LEU A 42 18.27 -3.19 30.65
CA LEU A 42 16.89 -3.68 30.42
C LEU A 42 15.93 -2.53 30.12
N TRP A 43 16.02 -1.44 30.88
CA TRP A 43 15.19 -0.25 30.67
C TRP A 43 15.46 0.40 29.31
N GLU A 44 16.71 0.54 28.91
CA GLU A 44 17.06 1.05 27.58
C GLU A 44 16.56 0.16 26.47
N THR A 45 16.62 -1.16 26.63
CA THR A 45 16.07 -2.13 25.67
C THR A 45 14.56 -2.00 25.55
N VAL A 46 13.85 -1.93 26.69
CA VAL A 46 12.37 -1.75 26.70
C VAL A 46 11.98 -0.42 26.07
N ARG A 47 12.70 0.66 26.37
CA ARG A 47 12.47 1.99 25.77
C ARG A 47 12.69 1.96 24.25
N SER A 48 13.77 1.36 23.78
CA SER A 48 14.05 1.20 22.35
C SER A 48 12.97 0.40 21.65
N LEU A 49 12.55 -0.73 22.24
CA LEU A 49 11.48 -1.55 21.70
C LEU A 49 10.17 -0.77 21.63
N LEU A 50 9.83 -0.04 22.69
CA LEU A 50 8.63 0.80 22.71
C LEU A 50 8.65 1.88 21.62
N LEU A 51 9.79 2.55 21.42
CA LEU A 51 9.95 3.55 20.36
C LEU A 51 9.76 2.91 18.96
N VAL A 52 10.32 1.72 18.74
CA VAL A 52 10.13 1.00 17.48
C VAL A 52 8.64 0.64 17.27
N VAL A 53 7.99 0.08 18.29
CA VAL A 53 6.56 -0.28 18.22
C VAL A 53 5.70 0.94 17.94
N VAL A 54 5.92 2.05 18.65
CA VAL A 54 5.21 3.32 18.43
C VAL A 54 5.50 3.86 17.02
N GLY A 55 6.75 3.82 16.57
CA GLY A 55 7.14 4.25 15.23
C GLY A 55 6.44 3.44 14.14
N VAL A 56 6.45 2.11 14.23
CA VAL A 56 5.75 1.21 13.30
C VAL A 56 4.24 1.46 13.32
N PHE A 57 3.66 1.63 14.51
CA PHE A 57 2.25 1.97 14.66
C PHE A 57 1.90 3.30 13.97
N CYS A 58 2.71 4.34 14.18
CA CYS A 58 2.51 5.64 13.52
C CYS A 58 2.62 5.53 11.99
N ILE A 59 3.64 4.83 11.49
CA ILE A 59 3.81 4.62 10.04
C ILE A 59 2.60 3.91 9.46
N ARG A 60 2.19 2.78 10.04
CA ARG A 60 1.05 1.99 9.56
C ARG A 60 -0.27 2.76 9.64
N THR A 61 -0.45 3.56 10.68
CA THR A 61 -1.70 4.29 10.90
C THR A 61 -1.83 5.49 9.96
N PHE A 62 -0.76 6.25 9.76
CA PHE A 62 -0.83 7.55 9.12
C PHE A 62 -0.16 7.63 7.75
N ILE A 63 0.86 6.83 7.50
CA ILE A 63 1.73 7.02 6.32
C ILE A 63 1.43 5.97 5.26
N ALA A 64 1.59 4.69 5.59
CA ALA A 64 1.52 3.62 4.61
C ALA A 64 0.81 2.39 5.18
N GLU A 65 -0.01 1.79 4.35
CA GLU A 65 -0.67 0.52 4.64
C GLU A 65 -0.32 -0.50 3.56
N ALA A 66 0.12 -1.68 4.00
CA ALA A 66 0.33 -2.80 3.11
C ALA A 66 -0.98 -3.58 2.94
N THR A 67 -1.40 -3.80 1.71
CA THR A 67 -2.61 -4.56 1.39
C THR A 67 -2.37 -5.53 0.25
N VAL A 68 -3.14 -6.62 0.21
CA VAL A 68 -3.17 -7.55 -0.92
C VAL A 68 -4.39 -7.28 -1.79
N ILE A 69 -4.24 -7.49 -3.09
CA ILE A 69 -5.33 -7.36 -4.06
C ILE A 69 -5.94 -8.74 -4.33
N PRO A 70 -7.14 -9.03 -3.81
CA PRO A 70 -7.73 -10.35 -3.91
C PRO A 70 -8.59 -10.56 -5.16
N THR A 71 -8.87 -9.50 -5.94
CA THR A 71 -9.82 -9.54 -7.06
C THR A 71 -9.24 -8.97 -8.35
N GLY A 72 -9.73 -9.45 -9.50
CA GLY A 72 -9.25 -9.06 -10.82
C GLY A 72 -9.92 -7.82 -11.42
N SER A 73 -10.65 -7.03 -10.63
CA SER A 73 -11.36 -5.86 -11.17
C SER A 73 -10.46 -4.72 -11.67
N MET A 74 -9.18 -4.73 -11.31
CA MET A 74 -8.15 -3.79 -11.74
C MET A 74 -7.08 -4.47 -12.61
N GLU A 75 -7.33 -5.69 -13.10
CA GLU A 75 -6.44 -6.40 -14.02
C GLU A 75 -6.06 -5.52 -15.21
N ASN A 76 -4.89 -5.79 -15.80
CA ASN A 76 -4.10 -4.92 -16.64
C ASN A 76 -3.24 -3.89 -15.86
N THR A 77 -3.75 -3.28 -14.82
CA THR A 77 -2.99 -2.35 -13.97
C THR A 77 -2.47 -3.05 -12.71
N ILE A 78 -3.36 -3.61 -11.91
CA ILE A 78 -3.08 -4.31 -10.66
C ILE A 78 -3.64 -5.72 -10.75
N LEU A 79 -2.80 -6.73 -10.52
CA LEU A 79 -3.18 -8.15 -10.64
C LEU A 79 -3.61 -8.74 -9.30
N ILE A 80 -4.39 -9.81 -9.37
CA ILE A 80 -4.68 -10.66 -8.20
C ILE A 80 -3.37 -11.14 -7.58
N GLY A 81 -3.25 -11.03 -6.25
CA GLY A 81 -2.04 -11.40 -5.52
C GLY A 81 -0.92 -10.37 -5.54
N ASP A 82 -1.15 -9.17 -6.11
CA ASP A 82 -0.26 -8.04 -5.90
C ASP A 82 -0.40 -7.53 -4.47
N HIS A 83 0.71 -7.39 -3.79
CA HIS A 83 0.82 -6.73 -2.50
C HIS A 83 1.32 -5.31 -2.73
N VAL A 84 0.50 -4.34 -2.37
CA VAL A 84 0.76 -2.92 -2.64
C VAL A 84 0.86 -2.10 -1.36
N PHE A 85 1.70 -1.07 -1.40
CA PHE A 85 1.66 -0.03 -0.37
C PHE A 85 0.69 1.07 -0.76
N LEU A 86 -0.18 1.44 0.18
CA LEU A 86 -1.09 2.58 0.04
C LEU A 86 -0.49 3.81 0.70
N ASN A 87 -0.45 4.93 -0.02
CA ASN A 87 -0.13 6.24 0.55
C ASN A 87 -1.38 6.85 1.20
N LYS A 88 -1.44 6.83 2.51
CA LYS A 88 -2.57 7.37 3.28
C LYS A 88 -2.47 8.88 3.47
N LEU A 89 -1.26 9.42 3.55
CA LEU A 89 -1.03 10.85 3.75
C LEU A 89 -1.64 11.71 2.64
N LEU A 90 -1.69 11.17 1.43
CA LEU A 90 -2.11 11.93 0.25
C LEU A 90 -3.52 12.49 0.40
N TYR A 91 -4.45 11.66 0.89
CA TYR A 91 -5.86 12.01 1.03
C TYR A 91 -6.28 12.29 2.48
N GLY A 92 -5.32 12.44 3.39
CA GLY A 92 -5.54 12.76 4.80
C GLY A 92 -6.08 11.57 5.59
N PRO A 93 -5.23 10.85 6.33
CA PRO A 93 -5.65 9.72 7.13
C PRO A 93 -6.57 10.15 8.28
N ARG A 94 -7.49 9.29 8.67
CA ARG A 94 -8.29 9.47 9.89
C ARG A 94 -7.47 9.15 11.12
N LEU A 95 -7.65 9.93 12.17
CA LEU A 95 -7.10 9.62 13.49
C LEU A 95 -7.87 8.43 14.08
N PRO A 96 -7.18 7.36 14.53
CA PRO A 96 -7.83 6.22 15.15
C PRO A 96 -8.77 6.63 16.28
N TYR A 97 -9.91 5.95 16.37
CA TYR A 97 -10.93 6.18 17.42
C TYR A 97 -11.53 7.59 17.46
N THR A 98 -11.33 8.41 16.42
CA THR A 98 -11.90 9.76 16.33
C THR A 98 -12.58 10.00 14.99
N SER A 99 -13.40 11.06 14.91
CA SER A 99 -13.93 11.57 13.64
C SER A 99 -12.98 12.55 12.93
N LEU A 100 -11.86 12.87 13.56
CA LEU A 100 -10.90 13.83 13.03
C LEU A 100 -10.10 13.23 11.87
N ARG A 101 -9.84 14.06 10.87
CA ARG A 101 -9.02 13.72 9.70
C ARG A 101 -7.90 14.73 9.55
N ILE A 102 -6.70 14.24 9.23
CA ILE A 102 -5.58 15.12 8.88
C ILE A 102 -5.91 15.78 7.53
N PRO A 103 -5.62 17.08 7.35
CA PRO A 103 -5.84 17.71 6.05
C PRO A 103 -5.14 16.96 4.91
N PRO A 104 -5.81 16.74 3.77
CA PRO A 104 -5.21 16.06 2.64
C PRO A 104 -4.09 16.90 2.02
N LEU A 105 -3.03 16.24 1.55
CA LEU A 105 -1.95 16.90 0.80
C LEU A 105 -2.43 17.35 -0.60
N ARG A 106 -3.34 16.59 -1.21
CA ARG A 106 -4.06 16.96 -2.42
C ARG A 106 -5.46 16.38 -2.44
N GLN A 107 -6.31 16.96 -3.26
CA GLN A 107 -7.63 16.39 -3.54
C GLN A 107 -7.53 15.21 -4.50
N VAL A 108 -8.51 14.31 -4.40
CA VAL A 108 -8.68 13.21 -5.37
C VAL A 108 -9.01 13.78 -6.74
N ARG A 109 -8.39 13.25 -7.77
CA ARG A 109 -8.55 13.67 -9.16
C ARG A 109 -9.09 12.54 -10.02
N ARG A 110 -9.63 12.91 -11.18
CA ARG A 110 -9.97 11.90 -12.22
C ARG A 110 -8.73 11.10 -12.59
N GLN A 111 -8.93 9.83 -12.84
CA GLN A 111 -7.93 8.81 -13.18
C GLN A 111 -6.99 8.40 -12.03
N ASP A 112 -7.09 9.00 -10.84
CA ASP A 112 -6.42 8.44 -9.65
C ASP A 112 -6.92 7.03 -9.36
N ILE A 113 -6.02 6.14 -8.97
CA ILE A 113 -6.40 4.85 -8.39
C ILE A 113 -6.55 5.06 -6.89
N VAL A 114 -7.69 4.68 -6.33
CA VAL A 114 -7.99 4.86 -4.91
C VAL A 114 -8.34 3.54 -4.24
N ALA A 115 -7.79 3.32 -3.05
CA ALA A 115 -8.28 2.34 -2.11
C ALA A 115 -9.28 3.02 -1.17
N PHE A 116 -10.43 2.40 -0.95
CA PHE A 116 -11.50 2.97 -0.16
C PHE A 116 -12.33 1.89 0.53
N HIS A 117 -12.99 2.25 1.61
CA HIS A 117 -13.99 1.39 2.25
C HIS A 117 -15.25 1.29 1.40
N TYR A 118 -15.69 0.06 1.13
CA TYR A 118 -16.89 -0.17 0.30
C TYR A 118 -18.13 0.43 0.96
N PRO A 119 -18.89 1.33 0.29
CA PRO A 119 -19.96 2.07 0.94
C PRO A 119 -21.11 1.23 1.51
N ARG A 120 -21.36 0.05 0.95
CA ARG A 120 -22.40 -0.89 1.44
C ARG A 120 -21.89 -1.83 2.53
N ASN A 121 -20.57 -2.01 2.64
CA ASN A 121 -19.94 -2.76 3.72
C ASN A 121 -18.54 -2.18 4.03
N PRO A 122 -18.43 -1.20 4.94
CA PRO A 122 -17.16 -0.53 5.23
C PRO A 122 -16.05 -1.43 5.81
N SER A 123 -16.37 -2.67 6.19
CA SER A 123 -15.35 -3.64 6.60
C SER A 123 -14.52 -4.17 5.43
N VAL A 124 -15.01 -3.99 4.19
CA VAL A 124 -14.34 -4.43 2.97
C VAL A 124 -13.67 -3.25 2.29
N MET A 125 -12.42 -3.43 1.87
CA MET A 125 -11.67 -2.43 1.11
C MET A 125 -11.68 -2.79 -0.38
N PHE A 126 -12.00 -1.82 -1.22
CA PHE A 126 -11.93 -1.92 -2.68
C PHE A 126 -10.85 -1.00 -3.23
N VAL A 127 -10.30 -1.39 -4.37
CA VAL A 127 -9.41 -0.56 -5.18
C VAL A 127 -10.07 -0.35 -6.54
N LYS A 128 -10.23 0.92 -6.95
CA LYS A 128 -10.84 1.30 -8.23
C LYS A 128 -10.18 2.57 -8.77
N ARG A 129 -10.45 2.88 -10.03
CA ARG A 129 -10.04 4.13 -10.65
C ARG A 129 -11.16 5.15 -10.59
N VAL A 130 -10.80 6.39 -10.24
CA VAL A 130 -11.72 7.52 -10.22
C VAL A 130 -12.02 7.96 -11.66
N ILE A 131 -13.29 7.92 -12.03
CA ILE A 131 -13.77 8.35 -13.34
C ILE A 131 -14.36 9.75 -13.27
N GLY A 132 -15.13 10.03 -12.21
CA GLY A 132 -15.75 11.33 -11.98
C GLY A 132 -15.57 11.76 -10.53
N VAL A 133 -15.38 13.06 -10.33
CA VAL A 133 -15.36 13.73 -9.03
C VAL A 133 -16.59 14.62 -8.87
N GLY A 134 -16.85 15.11 -7.67
CA GLY A 134 -18.01 15.99 -7.40
C GLY A 134 -18.14 17.13 -8.40
N GLY A 135 -19.30 17.24 -9.03
CA GLY A 135 -19.61 18.21 -10.09
C GLY A 135 -19.43 17.67 -11.51
N ASP A 136 -18.85 16.46 -11.68
CA ASP A 136 -18.74 15.85 -13.01
C ASP A 136 -20.05 15.19 -13.45
N VAL A 137 -20.21 15.13 -14.78
CA VAL A 137 -21.26 14.36 -15.46
C VAL A 137 -20.62 13.17 -16.14
N VAL A 138 -21.04 11.95 -15.77
CA VAL A 138 -20.52 10.70 -16.32
C VAL A 138 -21.55 10.04 -17.21
N ARG A 139 -21.14 9.63 -18.40
CA ARG A 139 -21.94 8.85 -19.34
C ARG A 139 -21.08 7.76 -19.96
N ILE A 140 -21.65 6.57 -20.12
CA ILE A 140 -21.04 5.48 -20.87
C ILE A 140 -21.94 5.20 -22.06
N ASP A 141 -21.38 5.23 -23.25
CA ASP A 141 -22.08 4.97 -24.49
C ASP A 141 -21.29 3.95 -25.31
N ASN A 142 -21.88 2.79 -25.48
CA ASN A 142 -21.24 1.66 -26.17
C ASN A 142 -19.80 1.40 -25.66
N LYS A 143 -19.68 1.21 -24.34
CA LYS A 143 -18.43 0.96 -23.60
C LYS A 143 -17.44 2.15 -23.52
N LYS A 144 -17.69 3.23 -24.22
CA LYS A 144 -16.86 4.45 -24.16
C LYS A 144 -17.32 5.36 -23.03
N VAL A 145 -16.39 5.74 -22.17
CA VAL A 145 -16.68 6.66 -21.07
C VAL A 145 -16.54 8.10 -21.53
N PHE A 146 -17.52 8.90 -21.16
CA PHE A 146 -17.52 10.35 -21.36
C PHE A 146 -17.62 11.04 -20.01
N VAL A 147 -16.82 12.06 -19.80
CA VAL A 147 -16.89 12.92 -18.63
C VAL A 147 -17.07 14.35 -19.09
N ASN A 148 -18.13 15.00 -18.62
CA ASN A 148 -18.51 16.36 -19.04
C ASN A 148 -18.63 16.49 -20.59
N GLY A 149 -19.24 15.48 -21.23
CA GLY A 149 -19.44 15.42 -22.67
C GLY A 149 -18.19 15.11 -23.50
N ARG A 150 -17.03 14.91 -22.90
CA ARG A 150 -15.77 14.60 -23.60
C ARG A 150 -15.37 13.13 -23.37
N PRO A 151 -14.91 12.41 -24.40
CA PRO A 151 -14.44 11.06 -24.24
C PRO A 151 -13.20 11.05 -23.31
N LEU A 152 -13.18 10.10 -22.37
CA LEU A 152 -12.04 9.89 -21.49
C LEU A 152 -10.98 9.08 -22.23
N TYR A 153 -9.72 9.49 -22.13
CA TYR A 153 -8.59 8.71 -22.65
C TYR A 153 -8.20 7.64 -21.62
N GLU A 154 -8.31 6.37 -22.01
CA GLU A 154 -8.23 5.23 -21.09
C GLU A 154 -7.27 4.13 -21.59
N PRO A 155 -5.94 4.39 -21.61
CA PRO A 155 -4.96 3.42 -22.11
C PRO A 155 -4.76 2.21 -21.19
N TYR A 156 -5.37 2.24 -20.02
CA TYR A 156 -5.20 1.25 -18.94
C TYR A 156 -6.29 0.17 -18.92
N ILE A 157 -7.35 0.29 -19.72
CA ILE A 157 -8.44 -0.69 -19.71
C ILE A 157 -8.02 -2.01 -20.34
N GLU A 158 -8.56 -3.11 -19.80
CA GLU A 158 -8.50 -4.44 -20.41
C GLU A 158 -9.24 -4.47 -21.75
N PRO A 159 -8.80 -5.33 -22.69
CA PRO A 159 -9.59 -5.60 -23.88
C PRO A 159 -11.00 -6.08 -23.51
N GLN A 160 -12.00 -5.38 -24.02
CA GLN A 160 -13.39 -5.66 -23.68
C GLN A 160 -13.98 -6.72 -24.62
N SER A 161 -14.88 -7.54 -24.07
CA SER A 161 -15.62 -8.51 -24.86
C SER A 161 -16.53 -7.80 -25.87
N ASN A 162 -16.89 -8.51 -26.96
CA ASN A 162 -17.84 -7.99 -27.95
C ASN A 162 -19.31 -8.07 -27.48
N VAL A 163 -19.56 -8.67 -26.30
CA VAL A 163 -20.91 -8.79 -25.74
C VAL A 163 -21.27 -7.49 -25.03
N PHE A 164 -22.43 -6.93 -25.37
CA PHE A 164 -22.96 -5.72 -24.78
C PHE A 164 -23.93 -6.05 -23.62
N TYR A 165 -23.72 -5.43 -22.47
CA TYR A 165 -24.61 -5.48 -21.32
C TYR A 165 -25.12 -4.08 -20.99
N PRO A 166 -26.44 -3.81 -21.07
CA PRO A 166 -27.00 -2.46 -21.02
C PRO A 166 -26.54 -1.60 -19.84
N LEU A 167 -26.59 -2.13 -18.61
CA LEU A 167 -26.19 -1.36 -17.41
C LEU A 167 -24.67 -1.12 -17.33
N ARG A 168 -23.88 -2.06 -17.83
CA ARG A 168 -22.42 -2.01 -17.79
C ARG A 168 -21.85 -1.12 -18.90
N ASP A 169 -22.36 -1.29 -20.10
CA ASP A 169 -21.78 -0.78 -21.35
C ASP A 169 -22.53 0.43 -21.91
N GLY A 170 -23.72 0.70 -21.35
CA GLY A 170 -24.54 1.90 -21.56
C GLY A 170 -25.03 2.42 -20.20
N PHE A 171 -24.46 3.53 -19.71
CA PHE A 171 -24.77 4.04 -18.38
C PHE A 171 -24.86 5.58 -18.39
N PRO A 172 -25.79 6.22 -17.66
CA PRO A 172 -26.85 5.59 -16.89
C PRO A 172 -27.93 4.98 -17.80
N PRO A 173 -28.65 3.94 -17.32
CA PRO A 173 -29.79 3.41 -18.06
C PRO A 173 -30.95 4.44 -18.09
N PRO A 174 -31.87 4.37 -19.05
CA PRO A 174 -33.09 5.18 -19.01
C PRO A 174 -33.85 4.96 -17.70
N ILE A 175 -34.31 6.05 -17.06
CA ILE A 175 -35.00 5.98 -15.76
C ILE A 175 -36.16 4.98 -15.78
N SER A 176 -36.92 4.95 -16.88
CA SER A 176 -38.05 4.02 -17.06
C SER A 176 -37.66 2.54 -17.08
N GLN A 177 -36.40 2.22 -17.27
CA GLN A 177 -35.90 0.85 -17.34
C GLN A 177 -35.29 0.36 -16.05
N ILE A 178 -34.95 1.24 -15.11
CA ILE A 178 -34.22 0.89 -13.90
C ILE A 178 -34.90 -0.20 -13.08
N ASP A 179 -36.23 -0.08 -12.90
CA ASP A 179 -37.02 -1.05 -12.13
C ASP A 179 -37.22 -2.38 -12.86
N THR A 180 -36.96 -2.43 -14.16
CA THR A 180 -37.09 -3.64 -14.99
C THR A 180 -35.78 -4.37 -15.20
N LEU A 181 -34.66 -3.83 -14.68
CA LEU A 181 -33.37 -4.48 -14.84
C LEU A 181 -33.33 -5.80 -14.02
N PRO A 182 -32.82 -6.88 -14.63
CA PRO A 182 -32.71 -8.16 -13.92
C PRO A 182 -31.87 -8.04 -12.64
N ALA A 183 -32.36 -8.60 -11.53
CA ALA A 183 -31.60 -8.65 -10.28
C ALA A 183 -30.25 -9.39 -10.42
N SER A 184 -30.17 -10.33 -11.37
CA SER A 184 -28.94 -11.07 -11.71
C SER A 184 -27.82 -10.18 -12.28
N TRP A 185 -28.11 -8.94 -12.67
CA TRP A 185 -27.10 -8.00 -13.16
C TRP A 185 -26.32 -7.33 -12.03
N GLY A 186 -26.67 -7.59 -10.76
CA GLY A 186 -25.93 -7.13 -9.59
C GLY A 186 -26.13 -5.65 -9.25
N LEU A 187 -27.17 -5.01 -9.77
CA LEU A 187 -27.55 -3.66 -9.38
C LEU A 187 -28.03 -3.66 -7.93
N ASP A 188 -27.37 -2.87 -7.07
CA ASP A 188 -27.78 -2.69 -5.68
C ASP A 188 -29.18 -2.06 -5.59
N PRO A 189 -30.13 -2.65 -4.85
CA PRO A 189 -31.49 -2.15 -4.79
C PRO A 189 -31.63 -0.75 -4.18
N ALA A 190 -30.73 -0.35 -3.28
CA ALA A 190 -30.73 1.00 -2.73
C ALA A 190 -30.24 1.98 -3.80
N TRP A 191 -29.18 1.60 -4.52
CA TRP A 191 -28.68 2.42 -5.62
C TRP A 191 -29.72 2.57 -6.75
N ALA A 192 -30.42 1.51 -7.10
CA ALA A 192 -31.49 1.57 -8.10
C ALA A 192 -32.56 2.64 -7.76
N ARG A 193 -32.92 2.76 -6.48
CA ARG A 193 -33.87 3.77 -6.00
C ARG A 193 -33.29 5.18 -5.94
N GLU A 194 -32.00 5.33 -5.65
CA GLU A 194 -31.31 6.62 -5.51
C GLU A 194 -30.88 7.21 -6.86
N MET A 195 -30.42 6.35 -7.78
CA MET A 195 -29.81 6.73 -9.07
C MET A 195 -30.63 7.74 -9.88
N PRO A 196 -31.98 7.61 -10.00
CA PRO A 196 -32.80 8.56 -10.76
C PRO A 196 -32.67 10.02 -10.31
N ASN A 197 -32.35 10.26 -9.03
CA ASN A 197 -32.17 11.62 -8.51
C ASN A 197 -30.93 12.32 -9.09
N PHE A 198 -29.98 11.56 -9.63
CA PHE A 198 -28.72 12.06 -10.16
C PHE A 198 -28.65 12.03 -11.70
N ILE A 199 -29.62 11.40 -12.37
CA ILE A 199 -29.67 11.34 -13.84
C ILE A 199 -30.30 12.63 -14.39
N ARG A 200 -29.65 13.19 -15.43
CA ARG A 200 -30.15 14.29 -16.26
C ARG A 200 -29.97 13.89 -17.74
N ASP A 201 -30.41 14.74 -18.64
CA ASP A 201 -30.35 14.49 -20.09
C ASP A 201 -28.93 14.26 -20.61
N ASP A 202 -27.93 14.84 -19.94
CA ASP A 202 -26.50 14.78 -20.30
C ASP A 202 -25.75 13.61 -19.65
N GLY A 203 -26.34 12.95 -18.65
CA GLY A 203 -25.73 11.81 -17.96
C GLY A 203 -26.02 11.74 -16.46
N LEU A 204 -25.15 11.01 -15.74
CA LEU A 204 -25.18 10.90 -14.28
C LEU A 204 -24.33 11.99 -13.64
N HIS A 205 -24.95 12.82 -12.82
CA HIS A 205 -24.28 13.91 -12.10
C HIS A 205 -23.69 13.41 -10.77
N VAL A 206 -22.37 13.55 -10.61
CA VAL A 206 -21.66 13.18 -9.37
C VAL A 206 -21.85 14.28 -8.34
N PRO A 207 -22.45 14.01 -7.16
CA PRO A 207 -22.68 15.02 -6.15
C PRO A 207 -21.36 15.46 -5.50
N GLN A 208 -21.32 16.69 -4.95
CA GLN A 208 -20.16 17.20 -4.23
C GLN A 208 -19.81 16.31 -3.04
N GLY A 209 -18.52 16.06 -2.81
CA GLY A 209 -18.05 15.17 -1.75
C GLY A 209 -18.08 13.68 -2.09
N TYR A 210 -18.43 13.33 -3.34
CA TYR A 210 -18.49 11.95 -3.81
C TYR A 210 -17.63 11.72 -5.04
N LEU A 211 -17.32 10.44 -5.28
CA LEU A 211 -16.56 9.94 -6.42
C LEU A 211 -17.40 8.91 -7.18
N PHE A 212 -17.27 8.90 -8.50
CA PHE A 212 -17.70 7.80 -9.35
C PHE A 212 -16.47 7.02 -9.78
N VAL A 213 -16.41 5.74 -9.44
CA VAL A 213 -15.22 4.90 -9.63
C VAL A 213 -15.54 3.68 -10.49
N MET A 214 -14.58 3.23 -11.29
CA MET A 214 -14.71 2.01 -12.11
C MET A 214 -13.44 1.16 -12.01
N GLY A 215 -13.59 -0.15 -12.24
CA GLY A 215 -12.43 -1.03 -12.43
C GLY A 215 -11.82 -0.86 -13.81
N ASP A 216 -10.51 -1.10 -13.93
CA ASP A 216 -9.82 -1.10 -15.23
C ASP A 216 -10.23 -2.32 -16.07
N ASN A 217 -10.53 -3.45 -15.42
CA ASN A 217 -11.20 -4.60 -16.04
C ASN A 217 -12.72 -4.33 -16.09
N ARG A 218 -13.14 -3.57 -17.10
CA ARG A 218 -14.51 -3.06 -17.28
C ARG A 218 -15.58 -4.13 -17.31
N ASP A 219 -15.27 -5.27 -17.87
CA ASP A 219 -16.19 -6.39 -18.04
C ASP A 219 -16.33 -7.23 -16.76
N ASN A 220 -15.34 -7.17 -15.86
CA ASN A 220 -15.29 -7.94 -14.62
C ASN A 220 -15.09 -7.03 -13.40
N SER A 221 -15.90 -5.99 -13.29
CA SER A 221 -15.82 -5.06 -12.16
C SER A 221 -17.19 -4.74 -11.59
N LEU A 222 -17.36 -5.03 -10.31
CA LEU A 222 -18.47 -4.51 -9.51
C LEU A 222 -18.06 -3.14 -8.95
N ASP A 223 -18.60 -2.05 -9.53
CA ASP A 223 -18.16 -0.68 -9.24
C ASP A 223 -19.35 0.31 -9.19
N SER A 224 -19.10 1.60 -9.29
CA SER A 224 -20.11 2.65 -9.13
C SER A 224 -21.31 2.52 -10.09
N ARG A 225 -21.18 1.84 -11.19
CA ARG A 225 -22.31 1.52 -12.07
C ARG A 225 -23.37 0.70 -11.34
N PHE A 226 -22.97 -0.15 -10.41
CA PHE A 226 -23.79 -1.14 -9.74
C PHE A 226 -24.22 -0.76 -8.32
N TRP A 227 -23.40 0.00 -7.58
CA TRP A 227 -23.68 0.31 -6.16
C TRP A 227 -23.59 1.80 -5.81
N GLY A 228 -23.30 2.69 -6.78
CA GLY A 228 -23.35 4.13 -6.63
C GLY A 228 -22.04 4.81 -6.28
N PHE A 229 -22.11 5.90 -5.54
CA PHE A 229 -20.99 6.80 -5.27
C PHE A 229 -20.19 6.39 -4.06
N VAL A 230 -18.89 6.74 -4.07
CA VAL A 230 -17.99 6.63 -2.92
C VAL A 230 -17.89 8.00 -2.24
N PRO A 231 -18.25 8.12 -0.96
CA PRO A 231 -17.93 9.34 -0.21
C PRO A 231 -16.41 9.55 -0.17
N ILE A 232 -15.93 10.77 -0.39
CA ILE A 232 -14.48 11.08 -0.32
C ILE A 232 -13.89 10.68 1.03
N ASP A 233 -14.69 10.76 2.09
CA ASP A 233 -14.27 10.33 3.43
C ASP A 233 -14.00 8.83 3.56
N TYR A 234 -14.44 8.02 2.63
CA TYR A 234 -14.16 6.58 2.62
C TYR A 234 -12.85 6.24 1.93
N VAL A 235 -12.21 7.21 1.28
CA VAL A 235 -10.91 7.01 0.64
C VAL A 235 -9.83 6.84 1.71
N VAL A 236 -9.09 5.74 1.61
CA VAL A 236 -8.00 5.38 2.51
C VAL A 236 -6.66 5.89 1.99
N GLY A 237 -6.40 5.72 0.70
CA GLY A 237 -5.12 6.11 0.11
C GLY A 237 -5.01 5.74 -1.37
N GLU A 238 -3.85 6.02 -1.94
CA GLU A 238 -3.48 5.71 -3.32
C GLU A 238 -2.46 4.57 -3.34
N PRO A 239 -2.64 3.51 -4.15
CA PRO A 239 -1.60 2.50 -4.36
C PRO A 239 -0.36 3.14 -4.97
N LEU A 240 0.81 2.94 -4.35
CA LEU A 240 2.08 3.51 -4.82
C LEU A 240 2.82 2.56 -5.76
N PHE A 241 3.10 1.37 -5.25
CA PHE A 241 3.84 0.34 -5.99
C PHE A 241 3.58 -1.05 -5.41
N VAL A 242 3.87 -2.06 -6.24
CA VAL A 242 3.85 -3.47 -5.85
C VAL A 242 5.15 -3.79 -5.13
N TYR A 243 5.08 -4.16 -3.85
CA TYR A 243 6.28 -4.61 -3.12
C TYR A 243 6.50 -6.12 -3.20
N TRP A 244 5.45 -6.88 -3.44
CA TRP A 244 5.49 -8.32 -3.70
C TRP A 244 4.28 -8.75 -4.53
N SER A 245 4.42 -9.78 -5.34
CA SER A 245 3.35 -10.32 -6.18
C SER A 245 3.45 -11.83 -6.25
N TYR A 246 2.35 -12.53 -5.90
CA TYR A 246 2.30 -13.99 -5.89
C TYR A 246 1.14 -14.48 -6.75
N ASP A 247 1.46 -15.45 -7.62
CA ASP A 247 0.49 -16.01 -8.57
C ASP A 247 -0.37 -17.08 -7.89
N ALA A 248 -1.58 -16.70 -7.53
CA ALA A 248 -2.61 -17.57 -6.98
C ALA A 248 -4.01 -17.08 -7.40
N PRO A 249 -4.99 -17.97 -7.52
CA PRO A 249 -6.36 -17.59 -7.86
C PRO A 249 -6.99 -16.74 -6.75
N SER A 250 -8.00 -15.95 -7.13
CA SER A 250 -8.70 -15.07 -6.16
C SER A 250 -9.36 -15.83 -5.01
N THR A 251 -9.78 -17.08 -5.24
CA THR A 251 -10.37 -17.94 -4.22
C THR A 251 -9.45 -18.16 -3.04
N ASP A 252 -8.15 -18.39 -3.29
CA ASP A 252 -7.16 -18.64 -2.24
C ASP A 252 -6.92 -17.40 -1.36
N TRP A 253 -7.05 -16.19 -1.94
CA TRP A 253 -6.90 -14.92 -1.23
C TRP A 253 -8.15 -14.50 -0.43
N GLN A 254 -9.32 -15.03 -0.79
CA GLN A 254 -10.61 -14.69 -0.19
C GLN A 254 -11.15 -15.76 0.76
N ASP A 255 -10.45 -16.88 0.91
CA ASP A 255 -10.89 -17.97 1.78
C ASP A 255 -10.72 -17.58 3.25
N ASP A 256 -11.80 -17.65 4.02
CA ASP A 256 -11.84 -17.32 5.45
C ASP A 256 -11.68 -18.57 6.34
N ASP A 257 -11.65 -19.79 5.74
CA ASP A 257 -11.40 -21.01 6.51
C ASP A 257 -9.94 -21.06 7.00
N LEU A 258 -9.78 -21.23 8.32
CA LEU A 258 -8.47 -21.25 8.96
C LEU A 258 -7.53 -22.34 8.39
N LEU A 259 -8.07 -23.53 8.12
CA LEU A 259 -7.27 -24.64 7.60
C LEU A 259 -6.85 -24.40 6.14
N ALA A 260 -7.76 -23.82 5.33
CA ALA A 260 -7.46 -23.43 3.96
C ALA A 260 -6.38 -22.35 3.94
N ARG A 261 -6.47 -21.33 4.80
CA ARG A 261 -5.43 -20.28 4.93
C ARG A 261 -4.08 -20.84 5.33
N LEU A 262 -4.01 -21.72 6.33
CA LEU A 262 -2.75 -22.34 6.75
C LEU A 262 -2.13 -23.19 5.62
N ARG A 263 -2.95 -23.91 4.84
CA ARG A 263 -2.48 -24.65 3.66
C ARG A 263 -1.97 -23.71 2.58
N PHE A 264 -2.69 -22.62 2.34
CA PHE A 264 -2.29 -21.60 1.38
C PHE A 264 -0.97 -20.96 1.77
N ASP A 265 -0.82 -20.52 3.04
CA ASP A 265 0.43 -19.94 3.55
C ASP A 265 1.60 -20.92 3.44
N GLY A 266 1.38 -22.22 3.75
CA GLY A 266 2.36 -23.27 3.51
C GLY A 266 2.73 -23.43 2.03
N SER A 267 1.75 -23.30 1.13
CA SER A 267 1.99 -23.35 -0.32
C SER A 267 2.80 -22.15 -0.82
N ILE A 268 2.60 -20.97 -0.23
CA ILE A 268 3.37 -19.76 -0.51
C ILE A 268 4.84 -20.01 -0.19
N VAL A 269 5.14 -20.52 1.02
CA VAL A 269 6.52 -20.79 1.44
C VAL A 269 7.19 -21.81 0.48
N TRP A 270 6.48 -22.90 0.15
CA TRP A 270 7.02 -23.96 -0.72
C TRP A 270 7.25 -23.51 -2.17
N ASN A 271 6.34 -22.69 -2.69
CA ASN A 271 6.39 -22.21 -4.08
C ASN A 271 6.89 -20.78 -4.23
N PHE A 272 7.48 -20.21 -3.18
CA PHE A 272 7.86 -18.80 -3.13
C PHE A 272 8.61 -18.32 -4.37
N PHE A 273 9.73 -19.01 -4.71
CA PHE A 273 10.54 -18.62 -5.86
C PHE A 273 9.86 -18.88 -7.22
N LYS A 274 9.00 -19.90 -7.30
CA LYS A 274 8.36 -20.32 -8.55
C LYS A 274 7.14 -19.46 -8.91
N LYS A 275 6.32 -19.10 -7.90
CA LYS A 275 5.07 -18.37 -8.09
C LYS A 275 5.18 -16.87 -7.79
N THR A 276 6.31 -16.38 -7.28
CA THR A 276 6.55 -14.94 -7.14
C THR A 276 6.77 -14.34 -8.53
N ARG A 277 5.96 -13.32 -8.86
CA ARG A 277 6.07 -12.56 -10.10
C ARG A 277 7.08 -11.44 -9.92
N TRP A 278 8.36 -11.77 -9.99
CA TRP A 278 9.50 -10.88 -9.73
C TRP A 278 9.49 -9.61 -10.58
N SER A 279 9.01 -9.71 -11.84
CA SER A 279 8.91 -8.59 -12.78
C SER A 279 7.90 -7.52 -12.36
N ARG A 280 7.02 -7.83 -11.40
CA ARG A 280 6.03 -6.87 -10.91
C ARG A 280 6.53 -6.07 -9.70
N MET A 281 7.58 -6.54 -9.04
CA MET A 281 8.13 -5.84 -7.87
C MET A 281 8.69 -4.48 -8.27
N GLY A 282 8.27 -3.42 -7.56
CA GLY A 282 8.62 -2.03 -7.86
C GLY A 282 7.74 -1.39 -8.94
N LYS A 283 6.77 -2.10 -9.54
CA LYS A 283 5.84 -1.50 -10.50
C LYS A 283 4.98 -0.45 -9.79
N SER A 284 5.00 0.78 -10.28
CA SER A 284 4.14 1.90 -9.87
C SER A 284 2.94 2.07 -10.82
N PHE A 285 1.98 2.88 -10.44
CA PHE A 285 0.69 3.04 -11.13
C PHE A 285 0.46 4.48 -11.59
#